data_9040301f7b22074563195b1c065b8dbb
#
_entry.id   9040301f7b22074563195b1c065b8dbb
#
_cell.length_a   1.000
_cell.length_b   1.000
_cell.length_c   1.000
_cell.angle_alpha   90.00
_cell.angle_beta   90.00
_cell.angle_gamma   90.00
#
_symmetry.space_group_name_H-M   'P 1'
#
loop_
_entity.id
_entity.type
_entity.pdbx_description
1 polymer ?
#
loop_
_entity_poly.entity_id
_entity_poly.type
_entity_poly.pdbx_seq_one_letter_code
_entity_poly.pdbx_strand_id
1 'polypeptide(L)'
;MHLAQGQGRSASGDLLEHLLSITHDILQTQDITPPLESIAQSVATLFGWRFVTIVAADEKGGDLYRRVLMGFGEQTIRERLGERIKREDIKTLLLPEFEVLPNCFYNPAEREVFWARSIYLGQSTGHEPRSAPDAWHERDSLTLVLPDRDGGMLGYLSADGPIDGKVPSIETLRQMQLFVNLVGLALANARAHMSEIERRQLLEENVALQNEFFGMVSHEVRSPLAAIRGATSLLETHWETMGSDRREELLNVLGSATTRLATIFEDFLLLSRMDAGQLSLRITSVPPISIIEESIARLRSEHPDRAFNVAYLDPVPNVLADEGRFVQIVANLLSNAVKYSYPNSPIHVEVKPVGEREIGVYVVNEGVGIPASDTEKLFKRFGRLTYDNGSTGLGLYICRELVTMMNGAIGLESEGGRRTTFWFTLPRTE
;
A
#
# COMPACT_ATOMS: atom_id res chain seq x y z
N MET A 1 -26.92 47.28 46.66
CA MET A 1 -27.69 47.26 45.40
C MET A 1 -26.85 46.47 44.41
N HIS A 2 -26.90 45.13 44.53
CA HIS A 2 -26.21 44.19 43.61
C HIS A 2 -27.26 43.67 42.68
N LEU A 3 -27.14 44.06 41.41
CA LEU A 3 -27.90 43.51 40.31
C LEU A 3 -27.34 42.12 39.99
N ALA A 4 -28.09 41.09 40.30
CA ALA A 4 -27.90 39.75 39.79
C ALA A 4 -28.26 39.76 38.28
N GLN A 5 -27.28 39.75 37.41
CA GLN A 5 -27.48 39.44 36.01
C GLN A 5 -27.58 37.90 35.86
N GLY A 6 -28.83 37.41 35.81
CA GLY A 6 -29.13 36.07 35.40
C GLY A 6 -28.85 35.94 33.90
N GLN A 7 -27.81 35.23 33.53
CA GLN A 7 -27.51 34.85 32.15
C GLN A 7 -28.49 33.77 31.74
N GLY A 8 -29.54 34.12 31.00
CA GLY A 8 -30.25 33.19 30.11
C GLY A 8 -29.36 32.95 28.90
N ARG A 9 -28.47 31.97 28.97
CA ARG A 9 -27.84 31.41 27.76
C ARG A 9 -28.97 30.78 26.94
N SER A 10 -29.14 31.25 25.72
CA SER A 10 -30.13 30.72 24.80
C SER A 10 -29.64 29.30 24.38
N ALA A 11 -30.52 28.30 24.37
CA ALA A 11 -30.24 26.95 23.91
C ALA A 11 -29.55 26.92 22.51
N SER A 12 -29.81 27.93 21.67
CA SER A 12 -29.14 28.14 20.40
C SER A 12 -27.67 28.51 20.51
N GLY A 13 -27.26 29.19 21.61
CA GLY A 13 -25.86 29.54 21.86
C GLY A 13 -25.02 28.32 22.24
N ASP A 14 -25.57 27.49 23.11
CA ASP A 14 -24.88 26.25 23.54
C ASP A 14 -24.73 25.28 22.38
N LEU A 15 -25.74 25.15 21.50
CA LEU A 15 -25.68 24.34 20.29
C LEU A 15 -24.55 24.78 19.34
N LEU A 16 -24.37 26.09 19.15
CA LEU A 16 -23.33 26.64 18.29
C LEU A 16 -21.94 26.42 18.88
N GLU A 17 -21.74 26.56 20.18
CA GLU A 17 -20.48 26.29 20.86
C GLU A 17 -20.07 24.83 20.68
N HIS A 18 -20.98 23.87 20.85
CA HIS A 18 -20.74 22.47 20.66
C HIS A 18 -20.41 22.13 19.19
N LEU A 19 -21.12 22.71 18.23
CA LEU A 19 -20.82 22.53 16.79
C LEU A 19 -19.42 23.03 16.43
N LEU A 20 -19.04 24.21 16.95
CA LEU A 20 -17.70 24.76 16.69
C LEU A 20 -16.60 23.90 17.31
N SER A 21 -16.78 23.39 18.52
CA SER A 21 -15.83 22.49 19.18
C SER A 21 -15.64 21.20 18.39
N ILE A 22 -16.74 20.53 18.02
CA ILE A 22 -16.68 19.29 17.26
C ILE A 22 -16.05 19.51 15.88
N THR A 23 -16.39 20.61 15.20
CA THR A 23 -15.79 20.92 13.89
C THR A 23 -14.27 21.14 14.02
N HIS A 24 -13.83 21.78 15.12
CA HIS A 24 -12.42 21.95 15.42
C HIS A 24 -11.72 20.61 15.64
N ASP A 25 -12.31 19.73 16.46
CA ASP A 25 -11.78 18.38 16.74
C ASP A 25 -11.66 17.54 15.47
N ILE A 26 -12.68 17.59 14.60
CA ILE A 26 -12.69 16.90 13.30
C ILE A 26 -11.52 17.34 12.40
N LEU A 27 -11.17 18.64 12.43
CA LEU A 27 -10.11 19.18 11.57
C LEU A 27 -8.70 18.92 12.12
N GLN A 28 -8.56 18.58 13.41
CA GLN A 28 -7.24 18.40 14.04
C GLN A 28 -6.80 16.96 14.21
N THR A 29 -7.70 15.98 14.05
CA THR A 29 -7.39 14.57 14.27
C THR A 29 -7.52 13.75 13.00
N GLN A 30 -6.64 12.76 12.86
CA GLN A 30 -6.75 11.74 11.82
C GLN A 30 -7.69 10.59 12.21
N ASP A 31 -7.93 10.41 13.52
CA ASP A 31 -8.88 9.41 14.03
C ASP A 31 -10.27 10.02 14.14
N ILE A 32 -11.27 9.34 13.58
CA ILE A 32 -12.67 9.76 13.63
C ILE A 32 -13.33 9.48 14.99
N THR A 33 -12.73 8.65 15.84
CA THR A 33 -13.33 8.19 17.10
C THR A 33 -13.53 9.33 18.09
N PRO A 34 -12.54 10.20 18.41
CA PRO A 34 -12.74 11.31 19.32
C PRO A 34 -13.83 12.30 18.90
N PRO A 35 -13.92 12.73 17.62
CA PRO A 35 -15.06 13.51 17.16
C PRO A 35 -16.42 12.83 17.35
N LEU A 36 -16.51 11.51 17.09
CA LEU A 36 -17.75 10.77 17.29
C LEU A 36 -18.15 10.69 18.78
N GLU A 37 -17.19 10.57 19.68
CA GLU A 37 -17.43 10.65 21.14
C GLU A 37 -17.92 12.04 21.56
N SER A 38 -17.33 13.11 21.02
CA SER A 38 -17.77 14.49 21.26
C SER A 38 -19.19 14.73 20.73
N ILE A 39 -19.56 14.14 19.60
CA ILE A 39 -20.93 14.16 19.08
C ILE A 39 -21.90 13.47 20.03
N ALA A 40 -21.57 12.25 20.45
CA ALA A 40 -22.42 11.49 21.36
C ALA A 40 -22.62 12.23 22.69
N GLN A 41 -21.56 12.80 23.24
CA GLN A 41 -21.60 13.60 24.46
C GLN A 41 -22.49 14.84 24.30
N SER A 42 -22.39 15.52 23.16
CA SER A 42 -23.20 16.70 22.87
C SER A 42 -24.68 16.34 22.75
N VAL A 43 -24.98 15.25 22.03
CA VAL A 43 -26.36 14.75 21.88
C VAL A 43 -26.95 14.37 23.25
N ALA A 44 -26.20 13.63 24.07
CA ALA A 44 -26.62 13.24 25.40
C ALA A 44 -26.91 14.44 26.28
N THR A 45 -26.04 15.46 26.27
CA THR A 45 -26.10 16.62 27.14
C THR A 45 -27.13 17.65 26.70
N LEU A 46 -27.13 18.03 25.41
CA LEU A 46 -28.01 19.10 24.88
C LEU A 46 -29.46 18.66 24.76
N PHE A 47 -29.69 17.39 24.44
CA PHE A 47 -31.02 16.86 24.16
C PHE A 47 -31.53 15.89 25.23
N GLY A 48 -30.74 15.64 26.29
CA GLY A 48 -31.18 14.91 27.47
C GLY A 48 -31.35 13.39 27.23
N TRP A 49 -30.37 12.73 26.60
CA TRP A 49 -30.40 11.29 26.38
C TRP A 49 -29.48 10.54 27.33
N ARG A 50 -29.95 9.40 27.84
CA ARG A 50 -29.12 8.52 28.70
C ARG A 50 -28.17 7.66 27.89
N PHE A 51 -28.63 7.13 26.75
CA PHE A 51 -27.88 6.22 25.94
C PHE A 51 -27.73 6.79 24.53
N VAL A 52 -26.51 6.85 24.04
CA VAL A 52 -26.21 7.25 22.66
C VAL A 52 -25.25 6.24 22.06
N THR A 53 -25.63 5.74 20.89
CA THR A 53 -24.79 4.82 20.08
C THR A 53 -24.48 5.49 18.75
N ILE A 54 -23.22 5.46 18.34
CA ILE A 54 -22.85 5.86 16.98
C ILE A 54 -22.22 4.66 16.26
N VAL A 55 -22.77 4.38 15.10
CA VAL A 55 -22.26 3.41 14.14
C VAL A 55 -21.81 4.17 12.90
N ALA A 56 -20.56 3.98 12.48
CA ALA A 56 -20.00 4.68 11.34
C ALA A 56 -19.16 3.74 10.47
N ALA A 57 -19.09 4.08 9.18
CA ALA A 57 -18.27 3.35 8.22
C ALA A 57 -16.78 3.40 8.58
N ASP A 58 -16.03 2.38 8.15
CA ASP A 58 -14.59 2.40 8.19
C ASP A 58 -14.00 3.48 7.25
N GLU A 59 -12.69 3.66 7.28
CA GLU A 59 -12.00 4.67 6.47
C GLU A 59 -12.20 4.46 4.96
N LYS A 60 -12.42 3.22 4.54
CA LYS A 60 -12.64 2.85 3.13
C LYS A 60 -14.11 2.92 2.70
N GLY A 61 -15.01 3.32 3.62
CA GLY A 61 -16.44 3.50 3.32
C GLY A 61 -17.24 2.20 3.15
N GLY A 62 -16.65 1.03 3.46
CA GLY A 62 -17.24 -0.28 3.22
C GLY A 62 -18.19 -0.73 4.32
N ASP A 63 -17.62 -1.24 5.39
CA ASP A 63 -18.34 -1.83 6.51
C ASP A 63 -18.68 -0.80 7.59
N LEU A 64 -19.76 -1.04 8.31
CA LEU A 64 -20.22 -0.22 9.41
C LEU A 64 -19.82 -0.84 10.73
N TYR A 65 -19.26 -0.03 11.64
CA TYR A 65 -18.82 -0.48 12.95
C TYR A 65 -19.39 0.38 14.05
N ARG A 66 -19.70 -0.24 15.19
CA ARG A 66 -20.11 0.46 16.40
C ARG A 66 -18.93 1.19 17.02
N ARG A 67 -18.89 2.51 16.85
CA ARG A 67 -17.75 3.35 17.22
C ARG A 67 -17.89 3.96 18.61
N VAL A 68 -19.13 4.25 19.03
CA VAL A 68 -19.40 4.87 20.32
C VAL A 68 -20.57 4.19 21.01
N LEU A 69 -20.42 3.96 22.31
CA LEU A 69 -21.42 3.46 23.22
C LEU A 69 -21.40 4.32 24.50
N MET A 70 -22.27 5.31 24.59
CA MET A 70 -22.36 6.20 25.74
C MET A 70 -23.53 5.85 26.63
N GLY A 71 -23.33 5.90 27.95
CA GLY A 71 -24.35 5.58 28.96
C GLY A 71 -24.49 4.09 29.30
N PHE A 72 -23.84 3.22 28.57
CA PHE A 72 -23.90 1.76 28.79
C PHE A 72 -22.89 1.30 29.85
N GLY A 73 -23.17 0.13 30.47
CA GLY A 73 -22.25 -0.49 31.42
C GLY A 73 -20.98 -1.02 30.75
N GLU A 74 -19.89 -1.12 31.52
CA GLU A 74 -18.59 -1.56 31.02
C GLU A 74 -18.63 -2.92 30.29
N GLN A 75 -19.46 -3.86 30.73
CA GLN A 75 -19.57 -5.17 30.09
C GLN A 75 -20.14 -5.03 28.67
N THR A 76 -21.22 -4.27 28.51
CA THR A 76 -21.83 -4.00 27.19
C THR A 76 -20.85 -3.29 26.25
N ILE A 77 -20.09 -2.33 26.77
CA ILE A 77 -19.07 -1.62 25.97
C ILE A 77 -18.00 -2.60 25.50
N ARG A 78 -17.46 -3.48 26.38
CA ARG A 78 -16.44 -4.46 26.00
C ARG A 78 -16.91 -5.46 24.95
N GLU A 79 -18.18 -5.89 25.05
CA GLU A 79 -18.73 -6.91 24.16
C GLU A 79 -19.16 -6.35 22.80
N ARG A 80 -19.56 -5.09 22.74
CA ARG A 80 -20.27 -4.53 21.59
C ARG A 80 -19.51 -3.39 20.86
N LEU A 81 -18.52 -2.76 21.48
CA LEU A 81 -17.69 -1.74 20.83
C LEU A 81 -16.83 -2.39 19.74
N GLY A 82 -16.79 -1.79 18.57
CA GLY A 82 -16.08 -2.35 17.42
C GLY A 82 -16.83 -3.44 16.66
N GLU A 83 -18.05 -3.79 17.09
CA GLU A 83 -18.88 -4.76 16.41
C GLU A 83 -19.24 -4.31 15.00
N ARG A 84 -19.10 -5.20 14.03
CA ARG A 84 -19.50 -4.96 12.64
C ARG A 84 -21.02 -5.08 12.51
N ILE A 85 -21.63 -4.05 11.96
CA ILE A 85 -23.08 -3.98 11.70
C ILE A 85 -23.32 -4.17 10.20
N LYS A 86 -24.13 -5.13 9.83
CA LYS A 86 -24.48 -5.37 8.44
C LYS A 86 -25.43 -4.28 7.94
N ARG A 87 -25.19 -3.75 6.75
CA ARG A 87 -26.08 -2.75 6.13
C ARG A 87 -27.53 -3.24 5.93
N GLU A 88 -27.70 -4.56 5.81
CA GLU A 88 -29.05 -5.19 5.71
C GLU A 88 -29.83 -5.06 7.02
N ASP A 89 -29.16 -5.21 8.16
CA ASP A 89 -29.79 -5.11 9.48
C ASP A 89 -30.31 -3.69 9.75
N ILE A 90 -29.62 -2.68 9.21
CA ILE A 90 -30.00 -1.26 9.40
C ILE A 90 -31.28 -0.90 8.64
N LYS A 91 -31.60 -1.59 7.55
CA LYS A 91 -32.80 -1.32 6.75
C LYS A 91 -34.07 -1.41 7.58
N THR A 92 -34.09 -2.22 8.64
CA THR A 92 -35.22 -2.34 9.54
C THR A 92 -35.42 -1.13 10.44
N LEU A 93 -34.34 -0.37 10.71
CA LEU A 93 -34.39 0.90 11.45
C LEU A 93 -34.88 2.08 10.61
N LEU A 94 -34.62 2.02 9.32
CA LEU A 94 -34.78 3.14 8.38
C LEU A 94 -35.97 2.90 7.42
N LEU A 95 -37.05 2.30 7.94
CA LEU A 95 -38.27 2.14 7.13
C LEU A 95 -38.94 3.48 6.92
N PRO A 96 -39.38 3.81 5.68
CA PRO A 96 -39.98 5.10 5.35
C PRO A 96 -41.18 5.46 6.23
N GLU A 97 -41.94 4.47 6.69
CA GLU A 97 -43.10 4.67 7.57
C GLU A 97 -42.75 5.21 8.97
N PHE A 98 -41.48 5.12 9.37
CA PHE A 98 -40.96 5.64 10.65
C PHE A 98 -40.17 6.93 10.48
N GLU A 99 -40.07 7.43 9.27
CA GLU A 99 -39.39 8.71 9.02
C GLU A 99 -40.28 9.88 9.44
N VAL A 100 -39.92 10.48 10.58
CA VAL A 100 -40.64 11.64 11.15
C VAL A 100 -40.13 12.98 10.64
N LEU A 101 -38.85 13.03 10.25
CA LEU A 101 -38.17 14.14 9.55
C LEU A 101 -37.14 13.52 8.60
N PRO A 102 -36.68 14.22 7.57
CA PRO A 102 -35.69 13.68 6.65
C PRO A 102 -34.45 13.15 7.40
N ASN A 103 -34.10 11.85 7.20
CA ASN A 103 -33.01 11.16 7.90
C ASN A 103 -33.19 11.00 9.43
N CYS A 104 -34.41 11.19 9.96
CA CYS A 104 -34.73 11.00 11.37
C CYS A 104 -35.89 10.03 11.51
N PHE A 105 -35.66 8.89 12.12
CA PHE A 105 -36.57 7.75 12.22
C PHE A 105 -36.91 7.48 13.66
N TYR A 106 -38.22 7.50 14.00
CA TYR A 106 -38.75 7.10 15.29
C TYR A 106 -39.57 5.82 15.15
N ASN A 107 -39.13 4.75 15.80
CA ASN A 107 -39.80 3.47 15.79
C ASN A 107 -40.47 3.27 17.15
N PRO A 108 -41.81 3.38 17.22
CA PRO A 108 -42.57 3.20 18.45
C PRO A 108 -42.69 1.71 18.83
N ALA A 109 -42.69 1.42 20.11
CA ALA A 109 -42.75 0.06 20.67
C ALA A 109 -43.96 -0.74 20.25
N GLU A 110 -45.08 -0.08 19.91
CA GLU A 110 -46.33 -0.69 19.47
C GLU A 110 -46.26 -1.29 18.07
N ARG A 111 -45.27 -0.93 17.29
CA ARG A 111 -44.98 -1.55 16.00
C ARG A 111 -44.02 -2.69 16.19
N GLU A 112 -44.46 -3.93 15.97
CA GLU A 112 -43.60 -5.10 16.02
C GLU A 112 -42.55 -5.05 14.89
N VAL A 113 -41.41 -4.39 15.14
CA VAL A 113 -40.26 -4.45 14.25
C VAL A 113 -39.34 -5.54 14.76
N PHE A 114 -39.03 -6.52 13.91
CA PHE A 114 -38.03 -7.54 14.24
C PHE A 114 -36.64 -6.90 14.19
N TRP A 115 -36.09 -6.61 15.37
CA TRP A 115 -34.76 -6.06 15.50
C TRP A 115 -33.70 -7.16 15.32
N ALA A 116 -32.79 -6.97 14.41
CA ALA A 116 -31.62 -7.83 14.35
C ALA A 116 -30.85 -7.70 15.69
N ARG A 117 -30.42 -8.83 16.24
CA ARG A 117 -29.72 -8.89 17.55
C ARG A 117 -28.46 -8.03 17.60
N SER A 118 -27.88 -7.76 16.42
CA SER A 118 -26.71 -6.86 16.23
C SER A 118 -27.05 -5.39 16.48
N ILE A 119 -28.32 -4.99 16.38
CA ILE A 119 -28.76 -3.60 16.50
C ILE A 119 -29.26 -3.29 17.90
N TYR A 120 -30.07 -4.21 18.46
CA TYR A 120 -30.73 -3.97 19.75
C TYR A 120 -29.76 -4.16 20.93
N LEU A 121 -29.62 -3.14 21.76
CA LEU A 121 -28.79 -3.14 22.97
C LEU A 121 -29.61 -3.24 24.28
N GLY A 122 -30.94 -3.17 24.20
CA GLY A 122 -31.81 -3.27 25.35
C GLY A 122 -31.91 -4.68 25.91
N GLN A 123 -32.21 -4.78 27.20
CA GLN A 123 -32.39 -6.05 27.92
C GLN A 123 -33.88 -6.42 28.10
N SER A 124 -34.82 -5.57 27.68
CA SER A 124 -36.24 -5.77 27.93
C SER A 124 -36.84 -6.90 27.08
N THR A 125 -37.44 -7.85 27.77
CA THR A 125 -38.32 -8.88 27.21
C THR A 125 -39.79 -8.58 27.48
N GLY A 126 -40.09 -7.45 28.14
CA GLY A 126 -41.40 -7.10 28.64
C GLY A 126 -42.35 -6.55 27.59
N HIS A 127 -43.62 -6.92 27.67
CA HIS A 127 -44.72 -6.36 26.87
C HIS A 127 -45.56 -5.42 27.74
N GLU A 128 -44.91 -4.65 28.62
CA GLU A 128 -45.65 -3.71 29.44
C GLU A 128 -46.19 -2.58 28.57
N PRO A 129 -47.47 -2.21 28.72
CA PRO A 129 -48.03 -1.11 27.95
C PRO A 129 -47.38 0.23 28.34
N ARG A 130 -47.34 1.18 27.42
CA ARG A 130 -46.86 2.53 27.65
C ARG A 130 -47.62 3.19 28.82
N SER A 131 -46.91 3.81 29.78
CA SER A 131 -47.48 4.40 30.99
C SER A 131 -48.35 5.64 30.72
N ALA A 132 -48.07 6.36 29.64
CA ALA A 132 -48.85 7.50 29.14
C ALA A 132 -48.62 7.63 27.64
N PRO A 133 -49.53 8.27 26.84
CA PRO A 133 -49.40 8.37 25.39
C PRO A 133 -48.09 9.04 24.92
N ASP A 134 -47.54 9.95 25.71
CA ASP A 134 -46.30 10.67 25.45
C ASP A 134 -45.09 10.11 26.20
N ALA A 135 -45.27 9.03 27.00
CA ALA A 135 -44.15 8.41 27.71
C ALA A 135 -43.24 7.63 26.75
N TRP A 136 -41.93 7.74 26.94
CA TRP A 136 -40.96 6.90 26.26
C TRP A 136 -41.08 5.43 26.72
N HIS A 137 -41.14 4.52 25.79
CA HIS A 137 -41.12 3.08 26.09
C HIS A 137 -39.72 2.51 25.84
N GLU A 138 -39.27 1.57 26.66
CA GLU A 138 -37.92 0.99 26.55
C GLU A 138 -37.63 0.26 25.22
N ARG A 139 -38.66 -0.04 24.43
CA ARG A 139 -38.54 -0.58 23.07
C ARG A 139 -38.72 0.49 21.98
N ASP A 140 -38.91 1.73 22.33
CA ASP A 140 -38.85 2.83 21.38
C ASP A 140 -37.41 2.98 20.87
N SER A 141 -37.22 3.44 19.66
CA SER A 141 -35.91 3.83 19.19
C SER A 141 -35.96 5.09 18.32
N LEU A 142 -34.96 5.91 18.50
CA LEU A 142 -34.72 7.10 17.68
C LEU A 142 -33.39 6.91 16.95
N THR A 143 -33.44 7.03 15.62
CA THR A 143 -32.26 6.88 14.76
C THR A 143 -32.14 8.08 13.84
N LEU A 144 -30.98 8.70 13.81
CA LEU A 144 -30.63 9.79 12.90
C LEU A 144 -29.48 9.36 12.00
N VAL A 145 -29.66 9.50 10.70
CA VAL A 145 -28.62 9.16 9.74
C VAL A 145 -27.56 10.24 9.67
N LEU A 146 -26.30 9.85 9.70
CA LEU A 146 -25.16 10.71 9.41
C LEU A 146 -24.96 10.70 7.88
N PRO A 147 -25.24 11.82 7.19
CA PRO A 147 -25.16 11.86 5.75
C PRO A 147 -23.73 11.86 5.24
N ASP A 148 -23.52 11.26 4.07
CA ASP A 148 -22.31 11.40 3.28
C ASP A 148 -22.46 12.51 2.22
N ARG A 149 -21.36 12.95 1.61
CA ARG A 149 -21.35 14.03 0.59
C ARG A 149 -22.19 13.72 -0.64
N ASP A 150 -22.26 12.44 -1.03
CA ASP A 150 -22.96 11.98 -2.23
C ASP A 150 -24.41 11.59 -1.97
N GLY A 151 -24.99 12.01 -0.83
CA GLY A 151 -26.33 11.63 -0.41
C GLY A 151 -26.45 10.20 0.12
N GLY A 152 -25.33 9.52 0.31
CA GLY A 152 -25.23 8.23 0.96
C GLY A 152 -25.27 8.34 2.49
N MET A 153 -25.02 7.21 3.16
CA MET A 153 -24.99 7.09 4.62
C MET A 153 -23.54 6.80 5.08
N LEU A 154 -22.95 7.75 5.80
CA LEU A 154 -21.68 7.59 6.49
C LEU A 154 -21.84 6.69 7.73
N GLY A 155 -22.98 6.77 8.38
CA GLY A 155 -23.33 6.03 9.57
C GLY A 155 -24.69 6.47 10.13
N TYR A 156 -24.95 6.13 11.37
CA TYR A 156 -26.12 6.58 12.09
C TYR A 156 -25.83 6.77 13.58
N LEU A 157 -26.64 7.63 14.18
CA LEU A 157 -26.70 7.82 15.63
C LEU A 157 -28.04 7.28 16.11
N SER A 158 -28.04 6.45 17.15
CA SER A 158 -29.25 6.04 17.87
C SER A 158 -29.21 6.63 19.27
N ALA A 159 -30.35 7.21 19.70
CA ALA A 159 -30.55 7.76 21.04
C ALA A 159 -31.68 7.02 21.74
N ASP A 160 -31.51 6.72 23.03
CA ASP A 160 -32.47 5.98 23.84
C ASP A 160 -32.52 6.50 25.29
N GLY A 161 -33.64 6.26 25.96
CA GLY A 161 -33.86 6.64 27.36
C GLY A 161 -33.79 8.15 27.61
N PRO A 162 -34.71 8.97 27.09
CA PRO A 162 -34.74 10.38 27.36
C PRO A 162 -34.87 10.64 28.88
N ILE A 163 -34.14 11.61 29.40
CA ILE A 163 -34.03 11.89 30.85
C ILE A 163 -35.37 12.29 31.43
N ASP A 164 -36.21 12.98 30.67
CA ASP A 164 -37.57 13.36 31.06
C ASP A 164 -38.61 12.25 30.94
N GLY A 165 -38.20 11.12 30.39
CA GLY A 165 -39.04 9.92 30.18
C GLY A 165 -40.14 10.11 29.14
N LYS A 166 -40.02 11.11 28.24
CA LYS A 166 -41.04 11.38 27.22
C LYS A 166 -40.54 11.21 25.80
N VAL A 167 -41.47 10.92 24.88
CA VAL A 167 -41.20 10.99 23.45
C VAL A 167 -40.85 12.43 23.07
N PRO A 168 -39.72 12.65 22.38
CA PRO A 168 -39.28 14.01 22.06
C PRO A 168 -40.29 14.75 21.18
N SER A 169 -40.40 16.05 21.40
CA SER A 169 -41.21 16.92 20.56
C SER A 169 -40.62 17.01 19.13
N ILE A 170 -41.46 17.31 18.16
CA ILE A 170 -41.02 17.50 16.76
C ILE A 170 -39.97 18.64 16.65
N GLU A 171 -40.04 19.65 17.54
CA GLU A 171 -39.05 20.73 17.59
C GLU A 171 -37.69 20.21 18.09
N THR A 172 -37.68 19.40 19.14
CA THR A 172 -36.46 18.74 19.63
C THR A 172 -35.84 17.84 18.57
N LEU A 173 -36.66 17.04 17.89
CA LEU A 173 -36.19 16.19 16.81
C LEU A 173 -35.59 17.00 15.64
N ARG A 174 -36.19 18.15 15.32
CA ARG A 174 -35.67 19.06 14.28
C ARG A 174 -34.31 19.64 14.65
N GLN A 175 -34.12 20.04 15.91
CA GLN A 175 -32.83 20.54 16.38
C GLN A 175 -31.76 19.45 16.40
N MET A 176 -32.10 18.24 16.85
CA MET A 176 -31.20 17.07 16.79
C MET A 176 -30.83 16.73 15.34
N GLN A 177 -31.78 16.67 14.44
CA GLN A 177 -31.57 16.40 13.01
C GLN A 177 -30.61 17.43 12.40
N LEU A 178 -30.86 18.73 12.65
CA LEU A 178 -30.00 19.81 12.15
C LEU A 178 -28.56 19.63 12.66
N PHE A 179 -28.40 19.36 13.96
CA PHE A 179 -27.11 19.13 14.60
C PHE A 179 -26.39 17.94 13.95
N VAL A 180 -27.04 16.77 13.87
CA VAL A 180 -26.47 15.55 13.32
C VAL A 180 -26.12 15.70 11.83
N ASN A 181 -26.96 16.40 11.06
CA ASN A 181 -26.68 16.67 9.65
C ASN A 181 -25.45 17.58 9.46
N LEU A 182 -25.32 18.64 10.24
CA LEU A 182 -24.18 19.56 10.15
C LEU A 182 -22.87 18.86 10.53
N VAL A 183 -22.89 18.08 11.60
CA VAL A 183 -21.72 17.33 12.03
C VAL A 183 -21.39 16.20 11.06
N GLY A 184 -22.40 15.50 10.57
CA GLY A 184 -22.22 14.45 9.53
C GLY A 184 -21.55 15.01 8.29
N LEU A 185 -22.02 16.18 7.81
CA LEU A 185 -21.41 16.85 6.66
C LEU A 185 -19.97 17.32 6.94
N ALA A 186 -19.69 17.85 8.12
CA ALA A 186 -18.34 18.24 8.52
C ALA A 186 -17.39 17.02 8.53
N LEU A 187 -17.85 15.89 9.08
CA LEU A 187 -17.09 14.64 9.12
C LEU A 187 -16.85 14.08 7.72
N ALA A 188 -17.86 14.08 6.85
CA ALA A 188 -17.74 13.65 5.45
C ALA A 188 -16.74 14.53 4.68
N ASN A 189 -16.76 15.83 4.88
CA ASN A 189 -15.82 16.78 4.27
C ASN A 189 -14.38 16.54 4.75
N ALA A 190 -14.18 16.35 6.04
CA ALA A 190 -12.86 16.08 6.61
C ALA A 190 -12.27 14.77 6.05
N ARG A 191 -13.06 13.70 6.00
CA ARG A 191 -12.64 12.43 5.38
C ARG A 191 -12.22 12.58 3.93
N ALA A 192 -13.03 13.26 3.13
CA ALA A 192 -12.72 13.49 1.72
C ALA A 192 -11.43 14.31 1.56
N HIS A 193 -11.21 15.29 2.44
CA HIS A 193 -9.98 16.09 2.41
C HIS A 193 -8.75 15.26 2.77
N MET A 194 -8.82 14.40 3.80
CA MET A 194 -7.73 13.50 4.17
C MET A 194 -7.39 12.51 3.05
N SER A 195 -8.39 11.88 2.44
CA SER A 195 -8.18 10.99 1.30
C SER A 195 -7.52 11.70 0.10
N GLU A 196 -7.87 12.97 -0.15
CA GLU A 196 -7.23 13.76 -1.21
C GLU A 196 -5.78 14.11 -0.88
N ILE A 197 -5.46 14.41 0.40
CA ILE A 197 -4.07 14.64 0.84
C ILE A 197 -3.23 13.37 0.65
N GLU A 198 -3.72 12.20 1.09
CA GLU A 198 -3.02 10.93 0.93
C GLU A 198 -2.79 10.60 -0.55
N ARG A 199 -3.82 10.78 -1.38
CA ARG A 199 -3.72 10.58 -2.83
C ARG A 199 -2.68 11.51 -3.45
N ARG A 200 -2.66 12.79 -3.02
CA ARG A 200 -1.69 13.76 -3.50
C ARG A 200 -0.27 13.41 -3.10
N GLN A 201 -0.05 13.00 -1.85
CA GLN A 201 1.27 12.57 -1.38
C GLN A 201 1.78 11.38 -2.19
N LEU A 202 0.94 10.37 -2.43
CA LEU A 202 1.31 9.21 -3.26
C LEU A 202 1.67 9.63 -4.69
N LEU A 203 0.95 10.60 -5.27
CA LEU A 203 1.26 11.12 -6.60
C LEU A 203 2.59 11.90 -6.60
N GLU A 204 2.84 12.72 -5.60
CA GLU A 204 4.10 13.49 -5.46
C GLU A 204 5.30 12.55 -5.29
N GLU A 205 5.18 11.48 -4.48
CA GLU A 205 6.20 10.44 -4.35
C GLU A 205 6.47 9.72 -5.68
N ASN A 206 5.42 9.34 -6.41
CA ASN A 206 5.57 8.71 -7.73
C ASN A 206 6.26 9.63 -8.74
N VAL A 207 5.91 10.92 -8.76
CA VAL A 207 6.56 11.92 -9.63
C VAL A 207 8.02 12.12 -9.24
N ALA A 208 8.34 12.16 -7.95
CA ALA A 208 9.72 12.26 -7.46
C ALA A 208 10.56 11.06 -7.90
N LEU A 209 10.04 9.83 -7.73
CA LEU A 209 10.70 8.60 -8.20
C LEU A 209 10.90 8.61 -9.72
N GLN A 210 9.92 9.10 -10.49
CA GLN A 210 10.03 9.20 -11.94
C GLN A 210 11.09 10.22 -12.36
N ASN A 211 11.18 11.36 -11.69
CA ASN A 211 12.22 12.39 -11.97
C ASN A 211 13.62 11.89 -11.62
N GLU A 212 13.77 11.19 -10.49
CA GLU A 212 15.03 10.54 -10.11
C GLU A 212 15.47 9.55 -11.19
N PHE A 213 14.52 8.73 -11.68
CA PHE A 213 14.73 7.82 -12.79
C PHE A 213 15.27 8.52 -14.04
N PHE A 214 14.60 9.57 -14.54
CA PHE A 214 15.07 10.30 -15.72
C PHE A 214 16.43 10.97 -15.52
N GLY A 215 16.70 11.46 -14.31
CA GLY A 215 18.00 12.00 -13.94
C GLY A 215 19.13 10.98 -14.07
N MET A 216 18.91 9.78 -13.54
CA MET A 216 19.89 8.69 -13.60
C MET A 216 20.09 8.14 -15.01
N VAL A 217 19.01 7.89 -15.76
CA VAL A 217 19.10 7.46 -17.16
C VAL A 217 19.89 8.47 -17.98
N SER A 218 19.64 9.76 -17.79
CA SER A 218 20.38 10.82 -18.46
C SER A 218 21.87 10.80 -18.15
N HIS A 219 22.23 10.52 -16.89
CA HIS A 219 23.63 10.40 -16.48
C HIS A 219 24.29 9.15 -17.09
N GLU A 220 23.63 8.00 -17.04
CA GLU A 220 24.14 6.73 -17.56
C GLU A 220 24.28 6.73 -19.09
N VAL A 221 23.42 7.43 -19.81
CA VAL A 221 23.51 7.61 -21.27
C VAL A 221 24.63 8.59 -21.63
N ARG A 222 24.85 9.63 -20.83
CA ARG A 222 25.87 10.66 -21.11
C ARG A 222 27.30 10.10 -21.10
N SER A 223 27.59 9.19 -20.19
CA SER A 223 28.94 8.60 -20.04
C SER A 223 29.39 7.81 -21.28
N PRO A 224 28.68 6.78 -21.79
CA PRO A 224 29.06 6.07 -23.02
C PRO A 224 29.02 6.99 -24.24
N LEU A 225 28.09 7.93 -24.32
CA LEU A 225 28.05 8.89 -25.42
C LEU A 225 29.28 9.80 -25.44
N ALA A 226 29.78 10.21 -24.28
CA ALA A 226 31.04 10.99 -24.20
C ALA A 226 32.25 10.14 -24.65
N ALA A 227 32.30 8.84 -24.27
CA ALA A 227 33.34 7.94 -24.71
C ALA A 227 33.32 7.71 -26.23
N ILE A 228 32.13 7.48 -26.82
CA ILE A 228 31.96 7.38 -28.28
C ILE A 228 32.47 8.65 -28.96
N ARG A 229 31.99 9.82 -28.53
CA ARG A 229 32.39 11.09 -29.13
C ARG A 229 33.89 11.34 -29.00
N GLY A 230 34.50 11.07 -27.85
CA GLY A 230 35.93 11.23 -27.63
C GLY A 230 36.78 10.31 -28.53
N ALA A 231 36.43 9.02 -28.58
CA ALA A 231 37.12 8.06 -29.41
C ALA A 231 36.99 8.38 -30.92
N THR A 232 35.78 8.75 -31.36
CA THR A 232 35.55 9.18 -32.76
C THR A 232 36.40 10.41 -33.14
N SER A 233 36.41 11.44 -32.27
CA SER A 233 37.19 12.64 -32.50
C SER A 233 38.71 12.36 -32.60
N LEU A 234 39.21 11.44 -31.74
CA LEU A 234 40.64 11.06 -31.80
C LEU A 234 40.95 10.28 -33.06
N LEU A 235 40.07 9.35 -33.48
CA LEU A 235 40.24 8.63 -34.72
C LEU A 235 40.21 9.56 -35.94
N GLU A 236 39.25 10.49 -36.00
CA GLU A 236 39.14 11.46 -37.11
C GLU A 236 40.38 12.37 -37.22
N THR A 237 40.90 12.84 -36.09
CA THR A 237 41.98 13.81 -36.08
C THR A 237 43.37 13.19 -36.30
N HIS A 238 43.58 11.95 -35.85
CA HIS A 238 44.90 11.34 -35.78
C HIS A 238 45.03 10.01 -36.55
N TRP A 239 44.06 9.67 -37.41
CA TRP A 239 44.03 8.36 -38.08
C TRP A 239 45.33 8.00 -38.77
N GLU A 240 45.92 8.92 -39.54
CA GLU A 240 47.12 8.65 -40.30
C GLU A 240 48.40 8.57 -39.44
N THR A 241 48.44 9.26 -38.32
CA THR A 241 49.60 9.31 -37.43
C THR A 241 49.54 8.29 -36.27
N MET A 242 48.37 7.68 -36.06
CA MET A 242 48.14 6.75 -34.97
C MET A 242 48.58 5.32 -35.37
N GLY A 243 49.29 4.63 -34.46
CA GLY A 243 49.63 3.22 -34.63
C GLY A 243 48.44 2.30 -34.59
N SER A 244 48.60 1.06 -35.17
CA SER A 244 47.53 0.05 -35.23
C SER A 244 46.93 -0.28 -33.88
N ASP A 245 47.76 -0.49 -32.87
CA ASP A 245 47.33 -0.87 -31.51
C ASP A 245 46.41 0.17 -30.86
N ARG A 246 46.76 1.46 -31.08
CA ARG A 246 45.93 2.57 -30.55
C ARG A 246 44.61 2.73 -31.30
N ARG A 247 44.58 2.45 -32.61
CA ARG A 247 43.33 2.40 -33.38
C ARG A 247 42.42 1.29 -32.86
N GLU A 248 43.00 0.08 -32.66
CA GLU A 248 42.26 -1.09 -32.12
C GLU A 248 41.72 -0.78 -30.75
N GLU A 249 42.50 -0.17 -29.86
CA GLU A 249 42.03 0.24 -28.51
C GLU A 249 40.83 1.20 -28.59
N LEU A 250 40.87 2.20 -29.46
CA LEU A 250 39.77 3.15 -29.63
C LEU A 250 38.55 2.52 -30.26
N LEU A 251 38.70 1.57 -31.19
CA LEU A 251 37.61 0.82 -31.77
C LEU A 251 36.94 -0.09 -30.69
N ASN A 252 37.73 -0.68 -29.82
CA ASN A 252 37.21 -1.47 -28.68
C ASN A 252 36.45 -0.59 -27.67
N VAL A 253 36.93 0.65 -27.43
CA VAL A 253 36.19 1.64 -26.62
C VAL A 253 34.85 1.98 -27.25
N LEU A 254 34.81 2.21 -28.59
CA LEU A 254 33.57 2.47 -29.32
C LEU A 254 32.59 1.28 -29.23
N GLY A 255 33.09 0.07 -29.47
CA GLY A 255 32.28 -1.15 -29.39
C GLY A 255 31.66 -1.34 -28.00
N SER A 256 32.48 -1.25 -26.94
CA SER A 256 32.01 -1.41 -25.55
C SER A 256 31.03 -0.30 -25.14
N ALA A 257 31.27 0.95 -25.50
CA ALA A 257 30.36 2.05 -25.19
C ALA A 257 29.01 1.93 -25.92
N THR A 258 29.03 1.45 -27.17
CA THR A 258 27.82 1.21 -27.97
C THR A 258 26.99 0.05 -27.38
N THR A 259 27.63 -1.06 -27.00
CA THR A 259 26.97 -2.20 -26.35
C THR A 259 26.34 -1.79 -25.03
N ARG A 260 27.08 -1.00 -24.21
CA ARG A 260 26.54 -0.48 -22.96
C ARG A 260 25.31 0.40 -23.17
N LEU A 261 25.33 1.26 -24.20
CA LEU A 261 24.19 2.12 -24.53
C LEU A 261 22.97 1.28 -24.94
N ALA A 262 23.16 0.25 -25.76
CA ALA A 262 22.09 -0.68 -26.15
C ALA A 262 21.48 -1.37 -24.93
N THR A 263 22.29 -1.89 -24.00
CA THR A 263 21.83 -2.52 -22.77
C THR A 263 20.99 -1.56 -21.91
N ILE A 264 21.42 -0.28 -21.76
CA ILE A 264 20.65 0.71 -21.00
C ILE A 264 19.27 0.93 -21.64
N PHE A 265 19.17 1.01 -22.96
CA PHE A 265 17.89 1.17 -23.67
C PHE A 265 17.01 -0.07 -23.56
N GLU A 266 17.58 -1.26 -23.67
CA GLU A 266 16.83 -2.52 -23.50
C GLU A 266 16.25 -2.65 -22.09
N ASP A 267 17.05 -2.37 -21.06
CA ASP A 267 16.61 -2.34 -19.67
C ASP A 267 15.49 -1.30 -19.45
N PHE A 268 15.63 -0.11 -20.05
CA PHE A 268 14.60 0.95 -19.99
C PHE A 268 13.28 0.51 -20.64
N LEU A 269 13.32 -0.08 -21.85
CA LEU A 269 12.13 -0.54 -22.54
C LEU A 269 11.45 -1.68 -21.79
N LEU A 270 12.26 -2.57 -21.20
CA LEU A 270 11.75 -3.67 -20.39
C LEU A 270 11.02 -3.17 -19.16
N LEU A 271 11.63 -2.24 -18.41
CA LEU A 271 11.01 -1.62 -17.24
C LEU A 271 9.72 -0.87 -17.60
N SER A 272 9.73 -0.10 -18.69
CA SER A 272 8.54 0.60 -19.15
C SER A 272 7.38 -0.33 -19.46
N ARG A 273 7.66 -1.51 -20.05
CA ARG A 273 6.63 -2.53 -20.31
C ARG A 273 6.16 -3.22 -19.04
N MET A 274 7.07 -3.45 -18.08
CA MET A 274 6.72 -3.99 -16.75
C MET A 274 5.78 -3.05 -15.99
N ASP A 275 6.14 -1.76 -15.91
CA ASP A 275 5.34 -0.73 -15.22
C ASP A 275 3.95 -0.55 -15.85
N ALA A 276 3.86 -0.68 -17.17
CA ALA A 276 2.59 -0.62 -17.89
C ALA A 276 1.76 -1.91 -17.79
N GLY A 277 2.26 -2.96 -17.12
CA GLY A 277 1.60 -4.27 -17.08
C GLY A 277 1.50 -4.96 -18.46
N GLN A 278 2.36 -4.54 -19.42
CA GLN A 278 2.34 -5.02 -20.79
C GLN A 278 3.36 -6.11 -21.10
N LEU A 279 4.18 -6.47 -20.12
CA LEU A 279 5.14 -7.57 -20.30
C LEU A 279 4.43 -8.91 -20.17
N SER A 280 4.36 -9.66 -21.25
CA SER A 280 3.91 -11.05 -21.25
C SER A 280 5.12 -11.99 -21.37
N LEU A 281 5.21 -12.97 -20.49
CA LEU A 281 6.25 -14.00 -20.51
C LEU A 281 5.76 -15.24 -21.26
N ARG A 282 6.61 -15.82 -22.08
CA ARG A 282 6.36 -17.11 -22.73
C ARG A 282 6.96 -18.23 -21.90
N ILE A 283 6.23 -18.72 -20.92
CA ILE A 283 6.72 -19.79 -20.04
C ILE A 283 6.75 -21.11 -20.79
N THR A 284 7.93 -21.70 -20.87
CA THR A 284 8.22 -23.00 -21.51
C THR A 284 9.11 -23.86 -20.62
N SER A 285 9.31 -25.12 -21.01
CA SER A 285 10.27 -26.02 -20.36
C SER A 285 11.69 -25.69 -20.86
N VAL A 286 12.52 -25.15 -20.00
CA VAL A 286 13.86 -24.63 -20.32
C VAL A 286 14.93 -25.47 -19.63
N PRO A 287 15.95 -25.97 -20.36
CA PRO A 287 17.07 -26.70 -19.77
C PRO A 287 18.07 -25.73 -19.15
N PRO A 288 18.19 -25.66 -17.80
CA PRO A 288 18.97 -24.61 -17.15
C PRO A 288 20.48 -24.77 -17.41
N ILE A 289 20.99 -25.99 -17.47
CA ILE A 289 22.43 -26.24 -17.56
C ILE A 289 23.00 -25.77 -18.91
N SER A 290 22.34 -26.10 -20.02
CA SER A 290 22.82 -25.71 -21.37
C SER A 290 22.92 -24.19 -21.52
N ILE A 291 21.96 -23.44 -20.98
CA ILE A 291 21.97 -21.98 -21.03
C ILE A 291 23.08 -21.41 -20.15
N ILE A 292 23.27 -21.95 -18.93
CA ILE A 292 24.35 -21.54 -18.05
C ILE A 292 25.71 -21.79 -18.66
N GLU A 293 25.93 -22.97 -19.24
CA GLU A 293 27.19 -23.35 -19.91
C GLU A 293 27.47 -22.45 -21.11
N GLU A 294 26.45 -22.16 -21.95
CA GLU A 294 26.58 -21.22 -23.07
C GLU A 294 26.95 -19.81 -22.61
N SER A 295 26.29 -19.32 -21.56
CA SER A 295 26.58 -18.00 -20.95
C SER A 295 28.02 -17.93 -20.41
N ILE A 296 28.50 -19.01 -19.79
CA ILE A 296 29.87 -19.13 -19.27
C ILE A 296 30.88 -19.24 -20.44
N ALA A 297 30.57 -19.97 -21.50
CA ALA A 297 31.44 -20.08 -22.67
C ALA A 297 31.71 -18.71 -23.30
N ARG A 298 30.70 -17.87 -23.38
CA ARG A 298 30.85 -16.47 -23.84
C ARG A 298 31.78 -15.68 -22.93
N LEU A 299 31.56 -15.70 -21.62
CA LEU A 299 32.40 -14.99 -20.65
C LEU A 299 33.86 -15.51 -20.62
N ARG A 300 34.10 -16.80 -20.84
CA ARG A 300 35.45 -17.34 -20.98
C ARG A 300 36.21 -16.75 -22.18
N SER A 301 35.51 -16.45 -23.27
CA SER A 301 36.15 -15.79 -24.42
C SER A 301 36.52 -14.34 -24.14
N GLU A 302 35.75 -13.66 -23.32
CA GLU A 302 35.97 -12.27 -22.94
C GLU A 302 36.99 -12.16 -21.78
N HIS A 303 37.07 -13.18 -20.91
CA HIS A 303 37.93 -13.24 -19.72
C HIS A 303 38.71 -14.56 -19.67
N PRO A 304 39.70 -14.75 -20.53
CA PRO A 304 40.43 -16.03 -20.67
C PRO A 304 41.18 -16.45 -19.39
N ASP A 305 41.60 -15.49 -18.57
CA ASP A 305 42.31 -15.74 -17.33
C ASP A 305 41.38 -16.08 -16.14
N ARG A 306 40.05 -16.09 -16.36
CA ARG A 306 39.06 -16.32 -15.30
C ARG A 306 38.59 -17.78 -15.31
N ALA A 307 38.70 -18.45 -14.16
CA ALA A 307 38.15 -19.78 -13.97
C ALA A 307 36.65 -19.75 -13.65
N PHE A 308 35.87 -20.56 -14.35
CA PHE A 308 34.45 -20.79 -14.09
C PHE A 308 34.21 -22.28 -13.79
N ASN A 309 33.69 -22.58 -12.60
CA ASN A 309 33.40 -23.93 -12.16
C ASN A 309 31.90 -24.12 -12.06
N VAL A 310 31.35 -25.10 -12.78
CA VAL A 310 29.92 -25.44 -12.73
C VAL A 310 29.75 -26.76 -11.99
N ALA A 311 28.86 -26.78 -11.00
CA ALA A 311 28.52 -27.97 -10.22
C ALA A 311 27.00 -28.19 -10.27
N TYR A 312 26.58 -29.40 -10.63
CA TYR A 312 25.18 -29.83 -10.62
C TYR A 312 25.05 -31.33 -10.40
N LEU A 313 23.88 -31.78 -9.97
CA LEU A 313 23.51 -33.18 -9.84
C LEU A 313 22.80 -33.60 -11.13
N ASP A 314 23.37 -34.56 -11.88
CA ASP A 314 22.77 -35.08 -13.10
C ASP A 314 21.81 -36.26 -12.81
N PRO A 315 20.56 -36.27 -13.34
CA PRO A 315 19.97 -35.25 -14.21
C PRO A 315 19.39 -34.03 -13.45
N VAL A 316 19.59 -32.84 -14.02
CA VAL A 316 18.92 -31.64 -13.59
C VAL A 316 17.59 -31.48 -14.32
N PRO A 317 16.44 -31.40 -13.64
CA PRO A 317 15.16 -31.15 -14.30
C PRO A 317 15.13 -29.80 -15.02
N ASN A 318 14.32 -29.69 -16.06
CA ASN A 318 14.04 -28.42 -16.70
C ASN A 318 13.26 -27.50 -15.76
N VAL A 319 13.37 -26.19 -15.98
CA VAL A 319 12.61 -25.17 -15.26
C VAL A 319 11.50 -24.59 -16.14
N LEU A 320 10.42 -24.10 -15.49
CA LEU A 320 9.36 -23.37 -16.16
C LEU A 320 9.76 -21.89 -16.23
N ALA A 321 10.18 -21.44 -17.40
CA ALA A 321 10.71 -20.09 -17.59
C ALA A 321 10.43 -19.56 -19.00
N ASP A 322 10.56 -18.25 -19.16
CA ASP A 322 10.80 -17.63 -20.46
C ASP A 322 12.31 -17.73 -20.74
N GLU A 323 12.69 -18.44 -21.80
CA GLU A 323 14.08 -18.75 -22.12
C GLU A 323 14.93 -17.49 -22.26
N GLY A 324 14.44 -16.47 -23.00
CA GLY A 324 15.17 -15.21 -23.19
C GLY A 324 15.38 -14.46 -21.88
N ARG A 325 14.41 -14.52 -20.96
CA ARG A 325 14.52 -13.89 -19.64
C ARG A 325 15.41 -14.69 -18.70
N PHE A 326 15.38 -16.02 -18.80
CA PHE A 326 16.32 -16.85 -18.06
C PHE A 326 17.77 -16.56 -18.47
N VAL A 327 18.06 -16.46 -19.77
CA VAL A 327 19.38 -16.03 -20.28
C VAL A 327 19.79 -14.67 -19.71
N GLN A 328 18.87 -13.70 -19.71
CA GLN A 328 19.12 -12.35 -19.19
C GLN A 328 19.48 -12.35 -17.69
N ILE A 329 18.75 -13.12 -16.87
CA ILE A 329 19.03 -13.26 -15.45
C ILE A 329 20.42 -13.87 -15.22
N VAL A 330 20.72 -14.98 -15.87
CA VAL A 330 22.01 -15.68 -15.76
C VAL A 330 23.15 -14.77 -16.18
N ALA A 331 23.05 -14.11 -17.34
CA ALA A 331 24.06 -13.19 -17.85
C ALA A 331 24.31 -12.02 -16.86
N ASN A 332 23.26 -11.44 -16.28
CA ASN A 332 23.41 -10.36 -15.32
C ASN A 332 24.12 -10.82 -14.03
N LEU A 333 23.73 -11.97 -13.46
CA LEU A 333 24.36 -12.48 -12.25
C LEU A 333 25.84 -12.87 -12.48
N LEU A 334 26.12 -13.50 -13.61
CA LEU A 334 27.51 -13.88 -13.99
C LEU A 334 28.38 -12.64 -14.26
N SER A 335 27.87 -11.65 -14.97
CA SER A 335 28.57 -10.37 -15.22
C SER A 335 28.86 -9.64 -13.92
N ASN A 336 27.92 -9.61 -12.98
CA ASN A 336 28.13 -9.06 -11.64
C ASN A 336 29.22 -9.83 -10.89
N ALA A 337 29.21 -11.16 -10.94
CA ALA A 337 30.23 -11.99 -10.30
C ALA A 337 31.63 -11.70 -10.86
N VAL A 338 31.77 -11.56 -12.19
CA VAL A 338 33.03 -11.16 -12.84
C VAL A 338 33.49 -9.78 -12.38
N LYS A 339 32.59 -8.80 -12.39
CA LYS A 339 32.88 -7.40 -12.09
C LYS A 339 33.34 -7.17 -10.65
N TYR A 340 32.72 -7.86 -9.68
CA TYR A 340 32.95 -7.61 -8.26
C TYR A 340 33.84 -8.65 -7.56
N SER A 341 34.36 -9.63 -8.28
CA SER A 341 35.31 -10.59 -7.75
C SER A 341 36.74 -10.07 -7.72
N TYR A 342 37.55 -10.62 -6.84
CA TYR A 342 39.00 -10.35 -6.86
C TYR A 342 39.63 -10.83 -8.18
N PRO A 343 40.70 -10.17 -8.65
CA PRO A 343 41.43 -10.63 -9.82
C PRO A 343 41.80 -12.11 -9.69
N ASN A 344 41.60 -12.89 -10.75
CA ASN A 344 41.92 -14.31 -10.85
C ASN A 344 41.20 -15.25 -9.85
N SER A 345 40.27 -14.78 -9.02
CA SER A 345 39.47 -15.69 -8.21
C SER A 345 38.43 -16.42 -9.06
N PRO A 346 38.17 -17.72 -8.77
CA PRO A 346 37.19 -18.49 -9.53
C PRO A 346 35.76 -18.02 -9.26
N ILE A 347 34.91 -18.16 -10.26
CA ILE A 347 33.47 -18.02 -10.14
C ILE A 347 32.86 -19.42 -10.13
N HIS A 348 32.04 -19.71 -9.12
CA HIS A 348 31.37 -20.99 -8.99
C HIS A 348 29.88 -20.81 -9.29
N VAL A 349 29.34 -21.71 -10.10
CA VAL A 349 27.92 -21.81 -10.38
C VAL A 349 27.43 -23.16 -9.90
N GLU A 350 26.46 -23.17 -9.00
CA GLU A 350 25.87 -24.39 -8.48
C GLU A 350 24.39 -24.44 -8.92
N VAL A 351 23.94 -25.58 -9.45
CA VAL A 351 22.54 -25.81 -9.80
C VAL A 351 22.06 -27.03 -9.04
N LYS A 352 21.02 -26.86 -8.21
CA LYS A 352 20.49 -27.93 -7.38
C LYS A 352 19.00 -27.80 -7.12
N PRO A 353 18.30 -28.90 -6.82
CA PRO A 353 16.93 -28.86 -6.36
C PRO A 353 16.79 -28.09 -5.06
N VAL A 354 15.70 -27.31 -4.93
CA VAL A 354 15.26 -26.63 -3.71
C VAL A 354 13.89 -27.16 -3.34
N GLY A 355 13.84 -28.05 -2.34
CA GLY A 355 12.65 -28.80 -2.05
C GLY A 355 12.25 -29.74 -3.21
N GLU A 356 10.95 -29.99 -3.34
CA GLU A 356 10.43 -30.92 -4.35
C GLU A 356 10.01 -30.24 -5.66
N ARG A 357 9.88 -28.91 -5.70
CA ARG A 357 9.20 -28.20 -6.78
C ARG A 357 10.04 -27.15 -7.50
N GLU A 358 11.24 -26.85 -7.02
CA GLU A 358 12.05 -25.78 -7.55
C GLU A 358 13.47 -26.22 -7.87
N ILE A 359 14.10 -25.53 -8.80
CA ILE A 359 15.54 -25.60 -9.07
C ILE A 359 16.15 -24.26 -8.69
N GLY A 360 17.22 -24.31 -7.89
CA GLY A 360 18.01 -23.15 -7.50
C GLY A 360 19.27 -23.04 -8.32
N VAL A 361 19.59 -21.84 -8.76
CA VAL A 361 20.85 -21.45 -9.41
C VAL A 361 21.58 -20.50 -8.47
N TYR A 362 22.81 -20.83 -8.14
CA TYR A 362 23.66 -20.10 -7.19
C TYR A 362 24.92 -19.65 -7.91
N VAL A 363 25.17 -18.35 -7.97
CA VAL A 363 26.39 -17.76 -8.53
C VAL A 363 27.23 -17.21 -7.41
N VAL A 364 28.40 -17.78 -7.22
CA VAL A 364 29.27 -17.52 -6.08
C VAL A 364 30.58 -16.90 -6.55
N ASN A 365 30.94 -15.78 -5.96
CA ASN A 365 32.22 -15.13 -6.18
C ASN A 365 32.90 -14.72 -4.89
N GLU A 366 34.23 -14.65 -4.90
CA GLU A 366 35.05 -14.06 -3.84
C GLU A 366 35.35 -12.61 -4.19
N GLY A 367 35.04 -11.69 -3.27
CA GLY A 367 35.17 -10.26 -3.51
C GLY A 367 35.05 -9.44 -2.23
N VAL A 368 34.89 -8.13 -2.39
CA VAL A 368 34.77 -7.18 -1.27
C VAL A 368 33.57 -7.44 -0.36
N GLY A 369 32.61 -8.23 -0.83
CA GLY A 369 31.39 -8.54 -0.10
C GLY A 369 30.40 -7.38 -0.10
N ILE A 370 29.22 -7.64 0.46
CA ILE A 370 28.10 -6.70 0.53
C ILE A 370 27.68 -6.58 2.00
N PRO A 371 27.64 -5.36 2.56
CA PRO A 371 27.13 -5.16 3.92
C PRO A 371 25.67 -5.59 4.05
N ALA A 372 25.31 -6.20 5.18
CA ALA A 372 23.93 -6.66 5.43
C ALA A 372 22.89 -5.53 5.32
N SER A 373 23.29 -4.29 5.67
CA SER A 373 22.44 -3.09 5.54
C SER A 373 22.07 -2.73 4.11
N ASP A 374 22.84 -3.22 3.13
CA ASP A 374 22.68 -2.84 1.73
C ASP A 374 22.04 -3.95 0.87
N THR A 375 21.91 -5.16 1.43
CA THR A 375 21.38 -6.34 0.75
C THR A 375 20.00 -6.10 0.14
N GLU A 376 19.05 -5.56 0.93
CA GLU A 376 17.70 -5.27 0.44
C GLU A 376 17.67 -4.11 -0.57
N LYS A 377 18.60 -3.16 -0.43
CA LYS A 377 18.66 -1.98 -1.29
C LYS A 377 19.07 -2.35 -2.72
N LEU A 378 19.93 -3.36 -2.89
CA LEU A 378 20.43 -3.78 -4.18
C LEU A 378 19.36 -4.32 -5.14
N PHE A 379 18.30 -4.90 -4.60
CA PHE A 379 17.16 -5.35 -5.39
C PHE A 379 16.09 -4.28 -5.58
N LYS A 380 16.23 -3.09 -4.99
CA LYS A 380 15.35 -1.96 -5.27
C LYS A 380 15.74 -1.30 -6.58
N ARG A 381 14.80 -0.63 -7.20
CA ARG A 381 15.05 0.18 -8.39
C ARG A 381 16.19 1.17 -8.10
N PHE A 382 17.27 1.13 -8.91
CA PHE A 382 18.49 1.94 -8.75
C PHE A 382 19.35 1.63 -7.52
N GLY A 383 19.15 0.48 -6.90
CA GLY A 383 19.96 0.03 -5.79
C GLY A 383 21.42 -0.14 -6.20
N ARG A 384 22.31 0.62 -5.54
CA ARG A 384 23.77 0.58 -5.77
C ARG A 384 24.51 0.54 -4.45
N LEU A 385 25.71 -0.01 -4.48
CA LEU A 385 26.67 0.19 -3.40
C LEU A 385 27.38 1.54 -3.57
N THR A 386 27.75 2.16 -2.47
CA THR A 386 28.34 3.50 -2.43
C THR A 386 29.63 3.63 -3.27
N TYR A 387 30.32 2.51 -3.50
CA TYR A 387 31.58 2.43 -4.28
C TYR A 387 31.39 1.96 -5.72
N ASP A 388 30.14 1.73 -6.18
CA ASP A 388 29.86 1.26 -7.53
C ASP A 388 29.50 2.41 -8.47
N ASN A 389 30.50 2.92 -9.19
CA ASN A 389 30.34 4.01 -10.16
C ASN A 389 30.05 3.50 -11.59
N GLY A 390 29.84 2.22 -11.80
CA GLY A 390 29.81 1.62 -13.13
C GLY A 390 28.59 0.77 -13.49
N SER A 391 27.55 0.67 -12.65
CA SER A 391 26.33 -0.08 -12.95
C SER A 391 25.08 0.80 -12.94
N THR A 392 24.06 0.44 -13.72
CA THR A 392 22.79 1.19 -13.79
C THR A 392 21.94 1.06 -12.53
N GLY A 393 22.24 0.06 -11.68
CA GLY A 393 21.39 -0.30 -10.53
C GLY A 393 20.02 -0.86 -10.94
N LEU A 394 19.85 -1.20 -12.23
CA LEU A 394 18.62 -1.77 -12.77
C LEU A 394 18.67 -3.29 -12.91
N GLY A 395 19.85 -3.84 -13.17
CA GLY A 395 19.98 -5.26 -13.51
C GLY A 395 19.44 -6.21 -12.43
N LEU A 396 19.79 -6.02 -11.16
CA LEU A 396 19.28 -6.86 -10.06
C LEU A 396 17.78 -6.63 -9.80
N TYR A 397 17.28 -5.41 -9.95
CA TYR A 397 15.86 -5.11 -9.88
C TYR A 397 15.09 -5.84 -10.98
N ILE A 398 15.57 -5.76 -12.23
CA ILE A 398 15.01 -6.49 -13.39
C ILE A 398 15.02 -7.99 -13.13
N CYS A 399 16.12 -8.53 -12.62
CA CYS A 399 16.19 -9.95 -12.28
C CYS A 399 15.11 -10.34 -11.26
N ARG A 400 14.90 -9.54 -10.23
CA ARG A 400 13.88 -9.78 -9.20
C ARG A 400 12.47 -9.79 -9.81
N GLU A 401 12.14 -8.79 -10.60
CA GLU A 401 10.83 -8.71 -11.23
C GLU A 401 10.58 -9.90 -12.18
N LEU A 402 11.57 -10.24 -13.03
CA LEU A 402 11.46 -11.37 -13.95
C LEU A 402 11.31 -12.70 -13.21
N VAL A 403 12.12 -12.95 -12.18
CA VAL A 403 12.04 -14.16 -11.36
C VAL A 403 10.68 -14.26 -10.66
N THR A 404 10.20 -13.15 -10.09
CA THR A 404 8.87 -13.09 -9.45
C THR A 404 7.75 -13.38 -10.46
N MET A 405 7.80 -12.80 -11.66
CA MET A 405 6.84 -13.08 -12.74
C MET A 405 6.86 -14.53 -13.21
N MET A 406 7.97 -15.24 -13.01
CA MET A 406 8.12 -16.69 -13.29
C MET A 406 7.82 -17.55 -12.06
N ASN A 407 7.19 -16.99 -10.99
CA ASN A 407 6.86 -17.68 -9.76
C ASN A 407 8.08 -18.25 -9.00
N GLY A 408 9.23 -17.61 -9.12
CA GLY A 408 10.45 -17.95 -8.41
C GLY A 408 10.78 -16.96 -7.29
N ALA A 409 11.93 -17.16 -6.66
CA ALA A 409 12.52 -16.27 -5.65
C ALA A 409 13.97 -15.96 -6.01
N ILE A 410 14.45 -14.76 -5.64
CA ILE A 410 15.84 -14.34 -5.84
C ILE A 410 16.35 -13.69 -4.56
N GLY A 411 17.62 -13.88 -4.28
CA GLY A 411 18.26 -13.30 -3.11
C GLY A 411 19.77 -13.27 -3.21
N LEU A 412 20.39 -12.79 -2.15
CA LEU A 412 21.82 -12.83 -2.00
C LEU A 412 22.22 -13.14 -0.55
N GLU A 413 23.35 -13.80 -0.40
CA GLU A 413 24.04 -14.02 0.86
C GLU A 413 25.47 -13.51 0.70
N SER A 414 25.96 -12.72 1.64
CA SER A 414 27.31 -12.19 1.58
C SER A 414 27.99 -12.20 2.95
N GLU A 415 29.16 -12.81 2.98
CA GLU A 415 30.08 -12.72 4.11
C GLU A 415 31.08 -11.58 3.81
N GLY A 416 31.00 -10.51 4.58
CA GLY A 416 31.81 -9.31 4.38
C GLY A 416 33.30 -9.62 4.14
N GLY A 417 33.81 -9.19 2.98
CA GLY A 417 35.23 -9.34 2.60
C GLY A 417 35.66 -10.73 2.14
N ARG A 418 34.75 -11.69 1.94
CA ARG A 418 35.11 -13.05 1.55
C ARG A 418 34.30 -13.56 0.38
N ARG A 419 33.00 -13.74 0.54
CA ARG A 419 32.16 -14.48 -0.40
C ARG A 419 30.83 -13.78 -0.60
N THR A 420 30.36 -13.72 -1.85
CA THR A 420 29.02 -13.29 -2.20
C THR A 420 28.37 -14.37 -3.03
N THR A 421 27.15 -14.76 -2.68
CA THR A 421 26.33 -15.74 -3.39
C THR A 421 25.05 -15.05 -3.82
N PHE A 422 24.86 -14.84 -5.12
CA PHE A 422 23.56 -14.50 -5.69
C PHE A 422 22.87 -15.79 -6.05
N TRP A 423 21.58 -15.90 -5.73
CA TRP A 423 20.81 -17.08 -6.04
C TRP A 423 19.42 -16.72 -6.51
N PHE A 424 18.85 -17.57 -7.35
CA PHE A 424 17.43 -17.54 -7.67
C PHE A 424 16.87 -18.96 -7.80
N THR A 425 15.55 -19.11 -7.58
CA THR A 425 14.82 -20.35 -7.76
C THR A 425 13.76 -20.18 -8.84
N LEU A 426 13.46 -21.24 -9.55
CA LEU A 426 12.33 -21.31 -10.48
C LEU A 426 11.62 -22.64 -10.35
N PRO A 427 10.29 -22.71 -10.63
CA PRO A 427 9.56 -23.95 -10.64
C PRO A 427 10.16 -24.93 -11.65
N ARG A 428 10.32 -26.21 -11.25
CA ARG A 428 10.73 -27.27 -12.17
C ARG A 428 9.57 -27.81 -12.98
N THR A 429 9.85 -28.38 -14.14
CA THR A 429 8.90 -29.24 -14.84
C THR A 429 8.72 -30.54 -14.05
N GLU A 430 7.54 -31.15 -14.15
CA GLU A 430 7.24 -32.47 -13.57
C GLU A 430 8.13 -33.56 -14.17
#